data_216b413923fea009db95818c0412086e
#
_entry.id   216b413923fea009db95818c0412086e
#
_cell.length_a   1.000
_cell.length_b   1.000
_cell.length_c   1.000
_cell.angle_alpha   90.00
_cell.angle_beta   90.00
_cell.angle_gamma   90.00
#
_symmetry.space_group_name_H-M   'P 1'
#
loop_
_entity.id
_entity.type
_entity.pdbx_description
1 polymer ?
#
loop_
_entity_poly.entity_id
_entity_poly.type
_entity_poly.pdbx_seq_one_letter_code
_entity_poly.pdbx_strand_id
1 'polypeptide(L)'
;AQYNEQLQITMGLLGVRSVVAGQRERLWPVSAIIAGASDAFHMSAVMLRGLARLGRGEVQSGEIQGPVGIAKISGTVLQQGLVPFIILTAVISINLGLVNLLPIPALDGGHLAFFLYEAIVGRPMPEAVQGVLLRGGIAILLTLTVLLVVFDVGRLFSS
;
A
#
# COMPACT_ATOMS: atom_id res chain seq x y z
N ALA A 1 0.47 12.72 -24.95
CA ALA A 1 -0.67 13.19 -24.12
C ALA A 1 -1.30 12.06 -23.34
N GLN A 2 -1.61 10.90 -23.96
CA GLN A 2 -2.20 9.72 -23.28
C GLN A 2 -1.30 9.10 -22.20
N TYR A 3 0.00 9.18 -22.36
CA TYR A 3 0.98 8.63 -21.41
C TYR A 3 0.97 9.36 -20.04
N ASN A 4 0.74 10.68 -20.04
CA ASN A 4 0.64 11.47 -18.82
C ASN A 4 -0.66 11.23 -18.04
N GLU A 5 -1.74 10.91 -18.74
CA GLU A 5 -3.06 10.70 -18.14
C GLU A 5 -3.12 9.39 -17.35
N GLN A 6 -2.54 8.31 -17.87
CA GLN A 6 -2.43 7.03 -17.15
C GLN A 6 -1.53 7.11 -15.91
N LEU A 7 -0.43 7.86 -15.99
CA LEU A 7 0.44 8.11 -14.84
C LEU A 7 -0.26 8.94 -13.75
N GLN A 8 -1.05 9.94 -14.13
CA GLN A 8 -1.83 10.72 -13.18
C GLN A 8 -2.91 9.89 -12.49
N ILE A 9 -3.58 9.00 -13.22
CA ILE A 9 -4.60 8.09 -12.67
C ILE A 9 -3.93 7.11 -11.69
N THR A 10 -2.81 6.52 -12.07
CA THR A 10 -2.11 5.52 -11.23
C THR A 10 -1.49 6.15 -9.97
N MET A 11 -0.91 7.35 -10.08
CA MET A 11 -0.41 8.09 -8.93
C MET A 11 -1.53 8.64 -8.05
N GLY A 12 -2.68 9.02 -8.62
CA GLY A 12 -3.87 9.41 -7.88
C GLY A 12 -4.41 8.29 -7.00
N LEU A 13 -4.27 7.04 -7.44
CA LEU A 13 -4.70 5.84 -6.71
C LEU A 13 -3.80 5.50 -5.52
N LEU A 14 -2.50 5.73 -5.67
CA LEU A 14 -1.52 5.59 -4.59
C LEU A 14 -1.58 6.76 -3.60
N GLY A 15 -2.53 7.69 -3.75
CA GLY A 15 -2.65 8.88 -2.92
C GLY A 15 -1.59 9.96 -3.22
N VAL A 16 -0.78 9.76 -4.24
CA VAL A 16 0.22 10.73 -4.70
C VAL A 16 -0.41 11.63 -5.73
N ARG A 17 -0.92 12.78 -5.33
CA ARG A 17 -1.16 13.88 -6.27
C ARG A 17 0.17 14.17 -6.97
N SER A 18 0.14 14.32 -8.29
CA SER A 18 1.34 14.56 -9.09
C SER A 18 2.19 15.72 -8.53
N VAL A 19 3.16 15.38 -7.70
CA VAL A 19 4.18 16.30 -7.18
C VAL A 19 5.08 16.80 -8.35
N VAL A 20 4.94 16.20 -9.53
CA VAL A 20 5.74 16.52 -10.71
C VAL A 20 5.43 17.91 -11.32
N ALA A 21 4.29 18.51 -10.99
CA ALA A 21 3.93 19.88 -11.42
C ALA A 21 4.14 20.93 -10.30
N GLY A 22 4.60 20.52 -9.12
CA GLY A 22 4.85 21.44 -8.00
C GLY A 22 6.14 22.22 -8.20
N GLN A 23 6.08 23.52 -7.97
CA GLN A 23 7.27 24.37 -7.82
C GLN A 23 8.19 23.74 -6.78
N ARG A 24 9.49 23.60 -7.10
CA ARG A 24 10.50 23.18 -6.13
C ARG A 24 10.67 24.30 -5.09
N GLU A 25 9.92 24.22 -4.03
CA GLU A 25 10.13 25.07 -2.87
C GLU A 25 11.36 24.60 -2.12
N ARG A 26 12.33 25.49 -1.93
CA ARG A 26 13.47 25.23 -1.03
C ARG A 26 12.98 25.35 0.40
N LEU A 27 12.60 24.24 0.98
CA LEU A 27 12.24 24.18 2.39
C LEU A 27 13.51 24.11 3.26
N TRP A 28 13.48 24.78 4.41
CA TRP A 28 14.47 24.55 5.46
C TRP A 28 14.39 23.11 5.94
N PRO A 29 15.51 22.49 6.41
CA PRO A 29 15.51 21.07 6.80
C PRO A 29 14.40 20.70 7.79
N VAL A 30 14.13 21.54 8.76
CA VAL A 30 13.08 21.30 9.77
C VAL A 30 11.68 21.38 9.14
N SER A 31 11.41 22.37 8.30
CA SER A 31 10.12 22.47 7.60
C SER A 31 9.91 21.35 6.59
N ALA A 32 10.99 20.84 5.98
CA ALA A 32 10.92 19.68 5.10
C ALA A 32 10.53 18.40 5.85
N ILE A 33 11.05 18.19 7.07
CA ILE A 33 10.68 17.04 7.92
C ILE A 33 9.20 17.14 8.33
N ILE A 34 8.75 18.31 8.75
CA ILE A 34 7.35 18.53 9.16
C ILE A 34 6.41 18.32 7.95
N ALA A 35 6.74 18.89 6.79
CA ALA A 35 5.98 18.70 5.57
C ALA A 35 5.92 17.20 5.16
N GLY A 36 7.06 16.52 5.16
CA GLY A 36 7.12 15.09 4.86
C GLY A 36 6.32 14.22 5.84
N ALA A 37 6.34 14.53 7.13
CA ALA A 37 5.52 13.84 8.12
C ALA A 37 4.01 14.10 7.90
N SER A 38 3.62 15.33 7.58
CA SER A 38 2.25 15.70 7.23
C SER A 38 1.77 14.96 5.98
N ASP A 39 2.61 14.91 4.94
CA ASP A 39 2.29 14.19 3.70
C ASP A 39 2.16 12.68 3.93
N ALA A 40 3.05 12.09 4.72
CA ALA A 40 2.97 10.68 5.11
C ALA A 40 1.66 10.37 5.85
N PHE A 41 1.27 11.22 6.80
CA PHE A 41 0.00 11.08 7.52
C PHE A 41 -1.21 11.21 6.58
N HIS A 42 -1.18 12.19 5.69
CA HIS A 42 -2.24 12.38 4.70
C HIS A 42 -2.37 11.20 3.74
N MET A 43 -1.26 10.68 3.23
CA MET A 43 -1.21 9.48 2.39
C MET A 43 -1.77 8.25 3.12
N SER A 44 -1.42 8.08 4.39
CA SER A 44 -1.96 7.00 5.22
C SER A 44 -3.48 7.09 5.36
N ALA A 45 -4.01 8.30 5.57
CA ALA A 45 -5.45 8.54 5.66
C ALA A 45 -6.18 8.26 4.33
N VAL A 46 -5.57 8.62 3.19
CA VAL A 46 -6.12 8.32 1.86
C VAL A 46 -6.13 6.81 1.61
N MET A 47 -5.08 6.10 1.99
CA MET A 47 -5.01 4.65 1.85
C MET A 47 -6.06 3.93 2.70
N LEU A 48 -6.27 4.34 3.96
CA LEU A 48 -7.32 3.78 4.80
C LEU A 48 -8.71 3.98 4.20
N ARG A 49 -8.97 5.13 3.58
CA ARG A 49 -10.23 5.38 2.83
C ARG A 49 -10.32 4.47 1.60
N GLY A 50 -9.23 4.23 0.89
CA GLY A 50 -9.15 3.29 -0.24
C GLY A 50 -9.49 1.86 0.19
N LEU A 51 -8.90 1.39 1.30
CA LEU A 51 -9.22 0.09 1.90
C LEU A 51 -10.70 -0.01 2.31
N ALA A 52 -11.27 1.05 2.87
CA ALA A 52 -12.70 1.09 3.21
C ALA A 52 -13.61 1.00 1.96
N ARG A 53 -13.20 1.59 0.82
CA ARG A 53 -13.93 1.46 -0.46
C ARG A 53 -13.82 0.04 -1.03
N LEU A 54 -12.64 -0.59 -0.93
CA LEU A 54 -12.46 -2.00 -1.26
C LEU A 54 -13.43 -2.90 -0.51
N GLY A 55 -13.59 -2.69 0.80
CA GLY A 55 -14.53 -3.43 1.64
C GLY A 55 -16.00 -3.21 1.27
N ARG A 56 -16.33 -2.11 0.56
CA ARG A 56 -17.68 -1.81 0.05
C ARG A 56 -17.91 -2.30 -1.38
N GLY A 57 -16.90 -2.89 -2.02
CA GLY A 57 -16.99 -3.31 -3.42
C GLY A 57 -16.96 -2.16 -4.44
N GLU A 58 -16.61 -0.95 -4.03
CA GLU A 58 -16.53 0.26 -4.86
C GLU A 58 -15.19 0.33 -5.62
N VAL A 59 -14.78 -0.76 -6.27
CA VAL A 59 -13.49 -0.84 -6.96
C VAL A 59 -13.71 -0.86 -8.46
N GLN A 60 -13.08 0.07 -9.17
CA GLN A 60 -13.07 0.04 -10.63
C GLN A 60 -12.03 -0.96 -11.14
N SER A 61 -12.42 -1.72 -12.18
CA SER A 61 -11.53 -2.66 -12.84
C SER A 61 -10.32 -1.91 -13.43
N GLY A 62 -9.16 -2.04 -12.81
CA GLY A 62 -7.94 -1.32 -13.20
C GLY A 62 -7.21 -0.65 -12.04
N GLU A 63 -7.90 -0.44 -10.92
CA GLU A 63 -7.35 0.23 -9.75
C GLU A 63 -6.39 -0.63 -8.94
N ILE A 64 -6.54 -1.94 -8.94
CA ILE A 64 -5.67 -2.84 -8.19
C ILE A 64 -4.51 -3.25 -9.10
N GLN A 65 -3.32 -2.88 -8.69
CA GLN A 65 -2.07 -3.32 -9.31
C GLN A 65 -1.37 -4.30 -8.39
N GLY A 66 -1.00 -5.43 -8.95
CA GLY A 66 -0.22 -6.43 -8.26
C GLY A 66 1.29 -6.16 -8.33
N PRO A 67 2.12 -7.12 -7.87
CA PRO A 67 3.57 -6.97 -7.83
C PRO A 67 4.22 -6.65 -9.17
N VAL A 68 3.69 -7.19 -10.27
CA VAL A 68 4.21 -6.96 -11.63
C VAL A 68 3.89 -5.54 -12.10
N GLY A 69 2.69 -5.05 -11.80
CA GLY A 69 2.28 -3.67 -12.08
C GLY A 69 3.16 -2.66 -11.33
N ILE A 70 3.45 -2.92 -10.05
CA ILE A 70 4.35 -2.09 -9.23
C ILE A 70 5.75 -2.06 -9.83
N ALA A 71 6.28 -3.21 -10.25
CA ALA A 71 7.60 -3.28 -10.90
C ALA A 71 7.66 -2.47 -12.19
N LYS A 72 6.62 -2.56 -13.04
CA LYS A 72 6.52 -1.77 -14.28
C LYS A 72 6.49 -0.27 -14.00
N ILE A 73 5.68 0.17 -13.04
CA ILE A 73 5.61 1.59 -12.64
C ILE A 73 6.96 2.05 -12.09
N SER A 74 7.60 1.26 -11.25
CA SER A 74 8.91 1.58 -10.68
C SER A 74 9.95 1.81 -11.76
N GLY A 75 9.98 0.96 -12.80
CA GLY A 75 10.85 1.13 -13.96
C GLY A 75 10.56 2.42 -14.73
N THR A 76 9.28 2.74 -14.95
CA THR A 76 8.86 3.97 -15.64
C THR A 76 9.21 5.22 -14.84
N VAL A 77 8.99 5.21 -13.53
CA VAL A 77 9.29 6.34 -12.64
C VAL A 77 10.80 6.55 -12.51
N LEU A 78 11.59 5.48 -12.51
CA LEU A 78 13.05 5.58 -12.51
C LEU A 78 13.58 6.30 -13.74
N GLN A 79 12.98 6.08 -14.91
CA GLN A 79 13.33 6.81 -16.15
C GLN A 79 13.03 8.31 -16.06
N GLN A 80 12.11 8.74 -15.20
CA GLN A 80 11.82 10.16 -14.95
C GLN A 80 12.83 10.82 -14.01
N GLY A 81 13.66 10.03 -13.33
CA GLY A 81 14.73 10.49 -12.47
C GLY A 81 14.71 9.86 -11.08
N LEU A 82 15.80 10.08 -10.34
CA LEU A 82 16.01 9.48 -9.02
C LEU A 82 15.03 10.03 -7.97
N VAL A 83 14.71 11.32 -8.01
CA VAL A 83 13.81 11.95 -7.01
C VAL A 83 12.40 11.38 -7.07
N PRO A 84 11.72 11.28 -8.23
CA PRO A 84 10.43 10.59 -8.33
C PRO A 84 10.49 9.13 -7.86
N PHE A 85 11.59 8.44 -8.15
CA PHE A 85 11.76 7.04 -7.73
C PHE A 85 11.87 6.90 -6.20
N ILE A 86 12.60 7.80 -5.53
CA ILE A 86 12.68 7.82 -4.05
C ILE A 86 11.32 8.12 -3.45
N ILE A 87 10.55 9.06 -4.01
CA ILE A 87 9.20 9.38 -3.56
C ILE A 87 8.28 8.15 -3.71
N LEU A 88 8.31 7.48 -4.86
CA LEU A 88 7.53 6.25 -5.07
C LEU A 88 7.90 5.17 -4.05
N THR A 89 9.19 4.98 -3.79
CA THR A 89 9.67 4.01 -2.79
C THR A 89 9.16 4.35 -1.39
N ALA A 90 9.20 5.62 -1.01
CA ALA A 90 8.67 6.07 0.28
C ALA A 90 7.16 5.80 0.40
N VAL A 91 6.38 6.09 -0.65
CA VAL A 91 4.93 5.80 -0.69
C VAL A 91 4.65 4.31 -0.54
N ILE A 92 5.36 3.46 -1.29
CA ILE A 92 5.21 2.01 -1.20
C ILE A 92 5.55 1.52 0.22
N SER A 93 6.61 2.06 0.83
CA SER A 93 7.03 1.71 2.19
C SER A 93 5.98 2.09 3.23
N ILE A 94 5.39 3.28 3.14
CA ILE A 94 4.31 3.73 4.02
C ILE A 94 3.09 2.82 3.87
N ASN A 95 2.71 2.51 2.63
CA ASN A 95 1.58 1.64 2.33
C ASN A 95 1.78 0.23 2.88
N LEU A 96 2.98 -0.33 2.69
CA LEU A 96 3.33 -1.65 3.23
C LEU A 96 3.29 -1.67 4.76
N GLY A 97 3.84 -0.63 5.41
CA GLY A 97 3.78 -0.47 6.86
C GLY A 97 2.33 -0.39 7.37
N LEU A 98 1.48 0.36 6.67
CA LEU A 98 0.07 0.51 7.04
C LEU A 98 -0.72 -0.80 6.87
N VAL A 99 -0.47 -1.55 5.78
CA VAL A 99 -1.06 -2.88 5.57
C VAL A 99 -0.60 -3.85 6.66
N ASN A 100 0.67 -3.80 7.06
CA ASN A 100 1.18 -4.64 8.13
C ASN A 100 0.58 -4.33 9.50
N LEU A 101 0.06 -3.12 9.72
CA LEU A 101 -0.67 -2.77 10.95
C LEU A 101 -2.13 -3.27 10.97
N LEU A 102 -2.66 -3.76 9.86
CA LEU A 102 -4.03 -4.31 9.85
C LEU A 102 -4.13 -5.54 10.76
N PRO A 103 -5.26 -5.73 11.45
CA PRO A 103 -5.46 -6.87 12.35
C PRO A 103 -5.69 -8.19 11.59
N ILE A 104 -4.75 -8.51 10.69
CA ILE A 104 -4.76 -9.74 9.91
C ILE A 104 -3.75 -10.71 10.55
N PRO A 105 -4.14 -11.95 10.90
CA PRO A 105 -3.32 -12.87 11.70
C PRO A 105 -1.94 -13.22 11.13
N ALA A 106 -1.68 -12.96 9.88
CA ALA A 106 -0.38 -13.22 9.23
C ALA A 106 0.52 -11.98 9.15
N LEU A 107 0.06 -10.83 9.64
CA LEU A 107 0.78 -9.55 9.65
C LEU A 107 1.10 -9.12 11.10
N ASP A 108 1.96 -8.13 11.24
CA ASP A 108 2.38 -7.61 12.56
C ASP A 108 1.18 -7.11 13.38
N GLY A 109 0.20 -6.47 12.72
CA GLY A 109 -1.04 -6.04 13.35
C GLY A 109 -1.88 -7.19 13.89
N GLY A 110 -1.78 -8.40 13.34
CA GLY A 110 -2.39 -9.61 13.89
C GLY A 110 -1.76 -10.00 15.22
N HIS A 111 -0.43 -9.95 15.34
CA HIS A 111 0.25 -10.17 16.61
C HIS A 111 -0.11 -9.10 17.65
N LEU A 112 -0.19 -7.85 17.22
CA LEU A 112 -0.64 -6.76 18.08
C LEU A 112 -2.07 -7.00 18.58
N ALA A 113 -2.97 -7.51 17.74
CA ALA A 113 -4.33 -7.88 18.12
C ALA A 113 -4.35 -9.02 19.15
N PHE A 114 -3.43 -10.00 19.06
CA PHE A 114 -3.29 -11.05 20.07
C PHE A 114 -2.81 -10.50 21.41
N PHE A 115 -1.83 -9.60 21.43
CA PHE A 115 -1.39 -8.93 22.66
C PHE A 115 -2.49 -8.06 23.27
N LEU A 116 -3.26 -7.38 22.44
CA LEU A 116 -4.40 -6.60 22.92
C LEU A 116 -5.49 -7.49 23.55
N TYR A 117 -5.75 -8.64 22.93
CA TYR A 117 -6.66 -9.65 23.51
C TYR A 117 -6.15 -10.11 24.89
N GLU A 118 -4.86 -10.44 24.99
CA GLU A 118 -4.25 -10.86 26.28
C GLU A 118 -4.33 -9.77 27.34
N ALA A 119 -4.10 -8.52 26.97
CA ALA A 119 -4.20 -7.38 27.88
C ALA A 119 -5.64 -7.17 28.40
N ILE A 120 -6.66 -7.43 27.59
CA ILE A 120 -8.07 -7.26 27.97
C ILE A 120 -8.59 -8.47 28.75
N VAL A 121 -8.25 -9.68 28.32
CA VAL A 121 -8.80 -10.94 28.88
C VAL A 121 -7.96 -11.43 30.07
N GLY A 122 -6.72 -10.92 30.24
CA GLY A 122 -5.80 -11.30 31.31
C GLY A 122 -5.16 -12.68 31.15
N ARG A 123 -5.32 -13.31 29.98
CA ARG A 123 -4.69 -14.60 29.64
C ARG A 123 -4.37 -14.68 28.16
N PRO A 124 -3.27 -15.34 27.79
CA PRO A 124 -2.88 -15.50 26.39
C PRO A 124 -3.95 -16.30 25.61
N MET A 125 -4.07 -15.99 24.33
CA MET A 125 -4.91 -16.74 23.42
C MET A 125 -4.38 -18.18 23.28
N PRO A 126 -5.25 -19.22 23.30
CA PRO A 126 -4.82 -20.61 23.12
C PRO A 126 -3.99 -20.80 21.85
N GLU A 127 -2.86 -21.51 21.94
CA GLU A 127 -1.94 -21.73 20.82
C GLU A 127 -2.62 -22.37 19.60
N ALA A 128 -3.59 -23.27 19.84
CA ALA A 128 -4.37 -23.90 18.78
C ALA A 128 -5.15 -22.88 17.95
N VAL A 129 -5.73 -21.85 18.61
CA VAL A 129 -6.49 -20.79 17.94
C VAL A 129 -5.55 -19.86 17.18
N GLN A 130 -4.42 -19.47 17.80
CA GLN A 130 -3.39 -18.67 17.12
C GLN A 130 -2.88 -19.38 15.87
N GLY A 131 -2.60 -20.70 15.98
CA GLY A 131 -2.11 -21.50 14.85
C GLY A 131 -3.11 -21.61 13.69
N VAL A 132 -4.41 -21.75 14.00
CA VAL A 132 -5.46 -21.77 12.95
C VAL A 132 -5.60 -20.41 12.27
N LEU A 133 -5.64 -19.33 13.05
CA LEU A 133 -5.75 -17.97 12.54
C LEU A 133 -4.54 -17.61 11.66
N LEU A 134 -3.34 -17.96 12.11
CA LEU A 134 -2.10 -17.69 11.35
C LEU A 134 -2.08 -18.44 10.02
N ARG A 135 -2.39 -19.73 10.03
CA ARG A 135 -2.46 -20.56 8.80
C ARG A 135 -3.53 -20.04 7.84
N GLY A 136 -4.70 -19.68 8.36
CA GLY A 136 -5.77 -19.06 7.57
C GLY A 136 -5.34 -17.73 6.96
N GLY A 137 -4.71 -16.85 7.73
CA GLY A 137 -4.18 -15.59 7.26
C GLY A 137 -3.13 -15.76 6.15
N ILE A 138 -2.17 -16.67 6.33
CA ILE A 138 -1.17 -16.99 5.32
C ILE A 138 -1.83 -17.54 4.04
N ALA A 139 -2.80 -18.45 4.17
CA ALA A 139 -3.50 -19.01 3.01
C ALA A 139 -4.23 -17.92 2.21
N ILE A 140 -4.91 -17.00 2.89
CA ILE A 140 -5.58 -15.86 2.25
C ILE A 140 -4.57 -14.95 1.52
N LEU A 141 -3.46 -14.60 2.18
CA LEU A 141 -2.43 -13.75 1.57
C LEU A 141 -1.79 -14.41 0.35
N LEU A 142 -1.47 -15.70 0.42
CA LEU A 142 -0.92 -16.43 -0.72
C LEU A 142 -1.91 -16.50 -1.88
N THR A 143 -3.18 -16.82 -1.59
CA THR A 143 -4.23 -16.87 -2.61
C THR A 143 -4.40 -15.51 -3.28
N LEU A 144 -4.46 -14.43 -2.50
CA LEU A 144 -4.57 -13.07 -3.04
C LEU A 144 -3.36 -12.69 -3.89
N THR A 145 -2.15 -13.02 -3.43
CA THR A 145 -0.91 -12.76 -4.16
C THR A 145 -0.90 -13.48 -5.51
N VAL A 146 -1.24 -14.77 -5.53
CA VAL A 146 -1.32 -15.55 -6.77
C VAL A 146 -2.36 -14.97 -7.71
N LEU A 147 -3.55 -14.62 -7.21
CA LEU A 147 -4.60 -13.97 -7.98
C LEU A 147 -4.12 -12.67 -8.63
N LEU A 148 -3.50 -11.78 -7.85
CA LEU A 148 -2.97 -10.51 -8.35
C LEU A 148 -1.90 -10.71 -9.43
N VAL A 149 -0.97 -11.66 -9.23
CA VAL A 149 0.05 -11.99 -10.23
C VAL A 149 -0.58 -12.51 -11.52
N VAL A 150 -1.56 -13.41 -11.43
CA VAL A 150 -2.26 -13.94 -12.61
C VAL A 150 -2.99 -12.82 -13.37
N PHE A 151 -3.69 -11.93 -12.66
CA PHE A 151 -4.34 -10.78 -13.29
C PHE A 151 -3.35 -9.81 -13.92
N ASP A 152 -2.23 -9.51 -13.26
CA ASP A 152 -1.20 -8.62 -13.81
C ASP A 152 -0.57 -9.20 -15.07
N VAL A 153 -0.23 -10.48 -15.05
CA VAL A 153 0.34 -11.18 -16.20
C VAL A 153 -0.69 -11.23 -17.36
N GLY A 154 -1.95 -11.54 -17.05
CA GLY A 154 -3.03 -11.51 -18.06
C GLY A 154 -3.16 -10.15 -18.74
N ARG A 155 -3.03 -9.06 -18.01
CA ARG A 155 -3.04 -7.69 -18.58
C ARG A 155 -1.85 -7.39 -19.48
N LEU A 156 -0.67 -7.98 -19.23
CA LEU A 156 0.52 -7.80 -20.07
C LEU A 156 0.31 -8.44 -21.48
N PHE A 157 -0.48 -9.50 -21.57
CA PHE A 157 -0.77 -10.18 -22.83
C PHE A 157 -2.00 -9.62 -23.57
N SER A 158 -2.81 -8.79 -22.90
CA SER A 158 -4.02 -8.20 -23.48
C SER A 158 -3.87 -6.73 -23.92
N SER A 159 -2.70 -6.14 -23.75
CA SER A 159 -2.31 -4.81 -24.22
C SER A 159 -1.27 -4.90 -25.31
#